data_62ffa1d92033188cb7b4dae6cadfce00
#
_entry.id   62ffa1d92033188cb7b4dae6cadfce00
#
_cell.length_a   1.000
_cell.length_b   1.000
_cell.length_c   1.000
_cell.angle_alpha   90.00
_cell.angle_beta   90.00
_cell.angle_gamma   90.00
#
_symmetry.space_group_name_H-M   'P 1'
#
loop_
_entity.id
_entity.type
_entity.pdbx_description
1 polymer ?
#
loop_
_entity_poly.entity_id
_entity_poly.type
_entity_poly.pdbx_seq_one_letter_code
_entity_poly.pdbx_strand_id
1 'polypeptide(L)'
;MSHDISDGVTLGLVLPPFDQPARIYEAARVAEAHHFHSVWAPDATLPGYPWLDSLAVLGGVVAVTNRVQVGTSIFVLARRNPVLLAHSLSTLDYLSGGRFILGVGVGERALRENEFAIASVPMEQRGRITHEYLGLLQRLFTESAVTHDGPHFKAKAVTIEPKPVRPGGIPFWVGGRTEASLRRAAELGAAWIPALITPDDFQQGWSQLGEYASAAGRDPASLTGAIHVFASIGPSYEAAASVLTPAIEAIFHAPFAHFAPLCLVGTAEDWVEQIGRYAEAGVRHVNVLLYTHDLIGDVQHIGDEVVPRLEGRQVVS
;
A
#
# COMPACT_ATOMS: atom_id res chain seq x y z
N MET A 1 -5.30 -18.67 8.53
CA MET A 1 -3.99 -18.54 9.21
C MET A 1 -3.93 -17.10 9.66
N SER A 2 -3.85 -16.85 10.97
CA SER A 2 -3.63 -15.52 11.54
C SER A 2 -2.33 -14.98 10.94
N HIS A 3 -2.30 -13.72 10.56
CA HIS A 3 -1.07 -13.03 10.24
C HIS A 3 -0.32 -12.86 11.57
N ASP A 4 0.47 -13.88 11.97
CA ASP A 4 1.50 -13.69 12.98
C ASP A 4 2.56 -12.76 12.34
N ILE A 5 2.32 -11.46 12.48
CA ILE A 5 3.40 -10.49 12.39
C ILE A 5 4.16 -10.71 13.70
N SER A 6 5.34 -11.31 13.61
CA SER A 6 6.31 -11.36 14.70
C SER A 6 6.44 -9.96 15.33
N ASP A 7 6.88 -9.86 16.58
CA ASP A 7 7.02 -8.60 17.34
C ASP A 7 7.89 -7.51 16.65
N GLY A 8 8.33 -7.72 15.42
CA GLY A 8 9.14 -6.83 14.59
C GLY A 8 8.36 -6.04 13.53
N VAL A 9 9.08 -5.20 12.78
CA VAL A 9 8.57 -4.46 11.62
C VAL A 9 9.00 -5.15 10.34
N THR A 10 8.05 -5.37 9.43
CA THR A 10 8.32 -5.95 8.10
C THR A 10 8.46 -4.87 7.03
N LEU A 11 9.24 -5.13 5.98
CA LEU A 11 9.40 -4.24 4.83
C LEU A 11 8.68 -4.76 3.59
N GLY A 12 8.09 -3.85 2.84
CA GLY A 12 7.55 -4.06 1.50
C GLY A 12 8.27 -3.18 0.48
N LEU A 13 8.65 -3.74 -0.66
CA LEU A 13 9.20 -2.98 -1.78
C LEU A 13 8.05 -2.48 -2.65
N VAL A 14 7.96 -1.16 -2.84
CA VAL A 14 7.11 -0.59 -3.88
C VAL A 14 7.94 -0.49 -5.16
N LEU A 15 7.52 -1.20 -6.19
CA LEU A 15 8.17 -1.20 -7.49
C LEU A 15 8.14 0.20 -8.13
N PRO A 16 9.14 0.58 -8.92
CA PRO A 16 9.10 1.83 -9.65
C PRO A 16 7.89 1.85 -10.59
N PRO A 17 7.26 3.01 -10.80
CA PRO A 17 6.09 3.13 -11.67
C PRO A 17 6.37 2.82 -13.14
N PHE A 18 7.64 2.92 -13.53
CA PHE A 18 8.13 2.61 -14.87
C PHE A 18 9.63 2.25 -14.82
N ASP A 19 9.97 1.13 -15.44
CA ASP A 19 11.35 0.68 -15.70
C ASP A 19 11.31 -0.38 -16.84
N GLN A 20 12.47 -0.88 -17.21
CA GLN A 20 12.56 -2.02 -18.12
C GLN A 20 11.87 -3.25 -17.49
N PRO A 21 11.04 -3.99 -18.24
CA PRO A 21 10.27 -5.11 -17.68
C PRO A 21 11.14 -6.14 -16.94
N ALA A 22 12.31 -6.46 -17.48
CA ALA A 22 13.23 -7.40 -16.85
C ALA A 22 13.66 -6.93 -15.46
N ARG A 23 13.98 -5.64 -15.29
CA ARG A 23 14.40 -5.06 -14.00
C ARG A 23 13.28 -5.04 -12.96
N ILE A 24 12.03 -4.75 -13.38
CA ILE A 24 10.86 -4.77 -12.49
C ILE A 24 10.69 -6.16 -11.87
N TYR A 25 10.72 -7.21 -12.71
CA TYR A 25 10.53 -8.58 -12.23
C TYR A 25 11.76 -9.12 -11.49
N GLU A 26 12.95 -8.68 -11.85
CA GLU A 26 14.18 -8.97 -11.10
C GLU A 26 14.12 -8.36 -9.70
N ALA A 27 13.73 -7.09 -9.57
CA ALA A 27 13.56 -6.45 -8.26
C ALA A 27 12.57 -7.22 -7.37
N ALA A 28 11.47 -7.73 -7.93
CA ALA A 28 10.52 -8.54 -7.17
C ALA A 28 11.13 -9.89 -6.70
N ARG A 29 11.92 -10.58 -7.54
CA ARG A 29 12.63 -11.81 -7.15
C ARG A 29 13.69 -11.54 -6.09
N VAL A 30 14.44 -10.47 -6.26
CA VAL A 30 15.50 -10.07 -5.31
C VAL A 30 14.89 -9.68 -3.98
N ALA A 31 13.80 -8.92 -3.96
CA ALA A 31 13.09 -8.61 -2.73
C ALA A 31 12.62 -9.88 -2.00
N GLU A 32 12.07 -10.88 -2.73
CA GLU A 32 11.70 -12.17 -2.14
C GLU A 32 12.91 -12.95 -1.62
N ALA A 33 14.05 -12.91 -2.31
CA ALA A 33 15.27 -13.60 -1.91
C ALA A 33 15.93 -12.96 -0.68
N HIS A 34 15.81 -11.64 -0.53
CA HIS A 34 16.43 -10.85 0.54
C HIS A 34 15.42 -10.39 1.60
N HIS A 35 14.48 -11.29 1.98
CA HIS A 35 13.62 -11.19 3.16
C HIS A 35 12.59 -10.04 3.18
N PHE A 36 12.32 -9.38 2.06
CA PHE A 36 11.17 -8.50 2.02
C PHE A 36 9.87 -9.31 2.21
N HIS A 37 8.96 -8.76 3.00
CA HIS A 37 7.69 -9.40 3.28
C HIS A 37 6.71 -9.29 2.10
N SER A 38 6.79 -8.19 1.33
CA SER A 38 5.81 -7.88 0.29
C SER A 38 6.40 -7.06 -0.85
N VAL A 39 5.74 -7.15 -2.02
CA VAL A 39 6.04 -6.35 -3.21
C VAL A 39 4.77 -5.65 -3.69
N TRP A 40 4.87 -4.37 -3.98
CA TRP A 40 3.74 -3.49 -4.25
C TRP A 40 3.89 -2.76 -5.57
N ALA A 41 2.78 -2.49 -6.26
CA ALA A 41 2.75 -1.62 -7.43
C ALA A 41 1.90 -0.38 -7.17
N PRO A 42 2.40 0.84 -7.52
CA PRO A 42 1.62 2.07 -7.40
C PRO A 42 0.62 2.19 -8.55
N ASP A 43 -0.51 2.89 -8.33
CA ASP A 43 -1.56 3.08 -9.34
C ASP A 43 -1.68 4.53 -9.79
N ALA A 44 -1.50 4.77 -11.08
CA ALA A 44 -1.85 5.99 -11.78
C ALA A 44 -2.21 5.66 -13.23
N THR A 45 -3.00 6.53 -13.85
CA THR A 45 -3.39 6.34 -15.26
C THR A 45 -2.82 7.43 -16.16
N LEU A 46 -2.80 8.67 -15.70
CA LEU A 46 -2.39 9.85 -16.47
C LEU A 46 -1.47 10.80 -15.69
N PRO A 47 -0.32 10.32 -15.19
CA PRO A 47 0.56 11.17 -14.39
C PRO A 47 1.37 12.18 -15.22
N GLY A 48 1.27 12.14 -16.55
CA GLY A 48 2.05 13.01 -17.46
C GLY A 48 3.41 12.45 -17.87
N TYR A 49 3.77 11.26 -17.36
CA TYR A 49 4.99 10.52 -17.69
C TYR A 49 4.69 9.01 -17.70
N PRO A 50 5.60 8.17 -18.24
CA PRO A 50 5.36 6.73 -18.31
C PRO A 50 5.04 6.11 -16.95
N TRP A 51 3.92 5.35 -16.91
CA TRP A 51 3.46 4.64 -15.72
C TRP A 51 2.75 3.36 -16.15
N LEU A 52 3.12 2.24 -15.56
CA LEU A 52 2.54 0.94 -15.89
C LEU A 52 1.27 0.70 -15.06
N ASP A 53 0.31 -0.03 -15.65
CA ASP A 53 -0.89 -0.46 -14.92
C ASP A 53 -0.50 -1.43 -13.79
N SER A 54 -0.94 -1.11 -12.58
CA SER A 54 -0.55 -1.85 -11.39
C SER A 54 -0.99 -3.33 -11.40
N LEU A 55 -2.19 -3.64 -11.91
CA LEU A 55 -2.67 -5.02 -11.94
C LEU A 55 -1.93 -5.85 -13.00
N ALA A 56 -1.61 -5.24 -14.14
CA ALA A 56 -0.79 -5.89 -15.17
C ALA A 56 0.62 -6.21 -14.67
N VAL A 57 1.27 -5.25 -13.97
CA VAL A 57 2.58 -5.47 -13.33
C VAL A 57 2.51 -6.57 -12.29
N LEU A 58 1.52 -6.54 -11.41
CA LEU A 58 1.37 -7.54 -10.34
C LEU A 58 1.06 -8.93 -10.88
N GLY A 59 0.37 -9.05 -12.02
CA GLY A 59 0.22 -10.34 -12.70
C GLY A 59 1.57 -10.98 -13.07
N GLY A 60 2.51 -10.17 -13.56
CA GLY A 60 3.89 -10.62 -13.82
C GLY A 60 4.68 -10.91 -12.54
N VAL A 61 4.53 -10.08 -11.49
CA VAL A 61 5.18 -10.31 -10.17
C VAL A 61 4.73 -11.64 -9.56
N VAL A 62 3.43 -11.93 -9.60
CA VAL A 62 2.85 -13.19 -9.10
C VAL A 62 3.46 -14.41 -9.82
N ALA A 63 3.73 -14.30 -11.12
CA ALA A 63 4.31 -15.39 -11.91
C ALA A 63 5.79 -15.66 -11.61
N VAL A 64 6.50 -14.70 -11.00
CA VAL A 64 7.94 -14.81 -10.73
C VAL A 64 8.30 -14.89 -9.24
N THR A 65 7.31 -14.87 -8.35
CA THR A 65 7.45 -14.94 -6.89
C THR A 65 6.56 -16.03 -6.30
N ASN A 66 6.91 -16.58 -5.13
CA ASN A 66 6.19 -17.69 -4.52
C ASN A 66 5.76 -17.43 -3.06
N ARG A 67 6.40 -16.51 -2.33
CA ARG A 67 6.22 -16.31 -0.89
C ARG A 67 5.76 -14.91 -0.52
N VAL A 68 6.36 -13.87 -1.12
CA VAL A 68 6.03 -12.48 -0.77
C VAL A 68 4.56 -12.18 -1.01
N GLN A 69 3.97 -11.41 -0.11
CA GLN A 69 2.67 -10.80 -0.36
C GLN A 69 2.80 -9.85 -1.57
N VAL A 70 1.75 -9.74 -2.36
CA VAL A 70 1.73 -8.82 -3.51
C VAL A 70 0.55 -7.86 -3.37
N GLY A 71 0.76 -6.58 -3.67
CA GLY A 71 -0.33 -5.64 -3.45
C GLY A 71 -0.21 -4.34 -4.23
N THR A 72 -1.23 -3.51 -4.12
CA THR A 72 -1.25 -2.15 -4.68
C THR A 72 -0.96 -1.12 -3.60
N SER A 73 -0.11 -0.12 -3.87
CA SER A 73 0.25 0.92 -2.91
C SER A 73 0.19 2.31 -3.54
N ILE A 74 -0.97 2.89 -3.68
CA ILE A 74 -2.32 2.43 -3.38
C ILE A 74 -3.23 2.58 -4.60
N PHE A 75 -4.20 1.70 -4.76
CA PHE A 75 -5.13 1.69 -5.87
C PHE A 75 -6.24 2.72 -5.71
N VAL A 76 -6.56 3.49 -6.76
CA VAL A 76 -7.64 4.47 -6.73
C VAL A 76 -8.93 3.82 -7.23
N LEU A 77 -9.64 3.19 -6.30
CA LEU A 77 -10.78 2.31 -6.55
C LEU A 77 -11.94 2.97 -7.31
N ALA A 78 -12.28 4.21 -6.95
CA ALA A 78 -13.47 4.90 -7.48
C ALA A 78 -13.45 5.13 -9.01
N ARG A 79 -12.30 5.02 -9.66
CA ARG A 79 -12.16 5.21 -11.12
C ARG A 79 -12.55 4.00 -11.95
N ARG A 80 -12.87 2.87 -11.33
CA ARG A 80 -13.10 1.60 -12.02
C ARG A 80 -14.49 1.04 -11.70
N ASN A 81 -15.04 0.27 -12.62
CA ASN A 81 -16.27 -0.48 -12.37
C ASN A 81 -16.00 -1.54 -11.28
N PRO A 82 -16.72 -1.53 -10.15
CA PRO A 82 -16.42 -2.40 -9.01
C PRO A 82 -16.63 -3.89 -9.29
N VAL A 83 -17.58 -4.27 -10.18
CA VAL A 83 -17.83 -5.68 -10.53
C VAL A 83 -16.73 -6.22 -11.42
N LEU A 84 -16.36 -5.48 -12.47
CA LEU A 84 -15.26 -5.88 -13.36
C LEU A 84 -13.94 -5.94 -12.60
N LEU A 85 -13.72 -4.98 -11.72
CA LEU A 85 -12.54 -4.96 -10.85
C LEU A 85 -12.53 -6.13 -9.87
N ALA A 86 -13.67 -6.47 -9.24
CA ALA A 86 -13.76 -7.63 -8.35
C ALA A 86 -13.30 -8.91 -9.03
N HIS A 87 -13.68 -9.13 -10.29
CA HIS A 87 -13.25 -10.28 -11.08
C HIS A 87 -11.72 -10.27 -11.32
N SER A 88 -11.15 -9.11 -11.70
CA SER A 88 -9.71 -8.99 -11.92
C SER A 88 -8.91 -9.23 -10.63
N LEU A 89 -9.37 -8.67 -9.50
CA LEU A 89 -8.73 -8.84 -8.20
C LEU A 89 -8.81 -10.29 -7.70
N SER A 90 -9.97 -10.94 -7.85
CA SER A 90 -10.13 -12.36 -7.50
C SER A 90 -9.26 -13.26 -8.36
N THR A 91 -9.11 -12.94 -9.64
CA THR A 91 -8.19 -13.66 -10.54
C THR A 91 -6.74 -13.53 -10.06
N LEU A 92 -6.32 -12.32 -9.72
CA LEU A 92 -4.97 -12.07 -9.23
C LEU A 92 -4.72 -12.75 -7.87
N ASP A 93 -5.70 -12.72 -6.97
CA ASP A 93 -5.62 -13.45 -5.70
C ASP A 93 -5.51 -14.96 -5.93
N TYR A 94 -6.31 -15.53 -6.83
CA TYR A 94 -6.25 -16.94 -7.20
C TYR A 94 -4.87 -17.32 -7.79
N LEU A 95 -4.36 -16.56 -8.74
CA LEU A 95 -3.05 -16.80 -9.36
C LEU A 95 -1.90 -16.67 -8.36
N SER A 96 -2.04 -15.79 -7.36
CA SER A 96 -1.04 -15.63 -6.30
C SER A 96 -1.13 -16.70 -5.20
N GLY A 97 -2.16 -17.56 -5.22
CA GLY A 97 -2.41 -18.51 -4.12
C GLY A 97 -2.85 -17.82 -2.82
N GLY A 98 -3.57 -16.70 -2.91
CA GLY A 98 -4.08 -15.94 -1.77
C GLY A 98 -3.05 -14.98 -1.16
N ARG A 99 -2.00 -14.57 -1.90
CA ARG A 99 -0.99 -13.61 -1.43
C ARG A 99 -1.35 -12.15 -1.75
N PHE A 100 -2.46 -11.89 -2.44
CA PHE A 100 -2.81 -10.55 -2.87
C PHE A 100 -3.41 -9.70 -1.74
N ILE A 101 -3.05 -8.42 -1.71
CA ILE A 101 -3.56 -7.38 -0.81
C ILE A 101 -4.00 -6.18 -1.64
N LEU A 102 -5.22 -5.67 -1.40
CA LEU A 102 -5.68 -4.45 -2.03
C LEU A 102 -5.36 -3.24 -1.14
N GLY A 103 -4.22 -2.60 -1.40
CA GLY A 103 -3.97 -1.27 -0.85
C GLY A 103 -4.80 -0.24 -1.62
N VAL A 104 -5.65 0.50 -0.92
CA VAL A 104 -6.67 1.37 -1.55
C VAL A 104 -6.66 2.78 -0.97
N GLY A 105 -6.82 3.76 -1.85
CA GLY A 105 -6.96 5.16 -1.50
C GLY A 105 -7.97 5.89 -2.38
N VAL A 106 -8.20 7.14 -2.04
CA VAL A 106 -9.19 7.98 -2.75
C VAL A 106 -8.55 8.86 -3.84
N GLY A 107 -7.22 8.82 -4.00
CA GLY A 107 -6.50 9.71 -4.91
C GLY A 107 -6.41 11.15 -4.39
N GLU A 108 -5.25 11.78 -4.60
CA GLU A 108 -5.04 13.17 -4.25
C GLU A 108 -5.57 14.09 -5.36
N ARG A 109 -6.31 15.15 -4.97
CA ARG A 109 -6.96 16.07 -5.95
C ARG A 109 -5.96 16.64 -6.95
N ALA A 110 -4.89 17.25 -6.44
CA ALA A 110 -3.91 17.95 -7.26
C ALA A 110 -3.26 17.06 -8.34
N LEU A 111 -3.13 15.75 -8.05
CA LEU A 111 -2.44 14.80 -8.93
C LEU A 111 -3.39 14.00 -9.83
N ARG A 112 -4.70 13.98 -9.56
CA ARG A 112 -5.62 13.00 -10.14
C ARG A 112 -6.89 13.58 -10.78
N GLU A 113 -7.07 14.90 -10.84
CA GLU A 113 -8.31 15.51 -11.31
C GLU A 113 -8.70 15.08 -12.73
N ASN A 114 -7.75 15.04 -13.65
CA ASN A 114 -7.99 14.58 -15.04
C ASN A 114 -8.38 13.10 -15.10
N GLU A 115 -7.79 12.25 -14.25
CA GLU A 115 -8.12 10.83 -14.20
C GLU A 115 -9.56 10.58 -13.74
N PHE A 116 -10.04 11.37 -12.80
CA PHE A 116 -11.42 11.32 -12.32
C PHE A 116 -12.40 11.86 -13.36
N ALA A 117 -12.04 12.93 -14.07
CA ALA A 117 -12.85 13.49 -15.16
C ALA A 117 -13.06 12.47 -16.29
N ILE A 118 -12.00 11.77 -16.72
CA ILE A 118 -12.07 10.71 -17.75
C ILE A 118 -12.90 9.52 -17.27
N ALA A 119 -12.78 9.17 -15.99
CA ALA A 119 -13.59 8.10 -15.40
C ALA A 119 -15.06 8.53 -15.17
N SER A 120 -15.43 9.76 -15.47
CA SER A 120 -16.76 10.34 -15.21
C SER A 120 -17.17 10.25 -13.74
N VAL A 121 -16.21 10.38 -12.83
CA VAL A 121 -16.41 10.34 -11.39
C VAL A 121 -16.21 11.74 -10.80
N PRO A 122 -17.23 12.30 -10.12
CA PRO A 122 -17.08 13.60 -9.46
C PRO A 122 -16.02 13.53 -8.36
N MET A 123 -15.01 14.40 -8.42
CA MET A 123 -13.88 14.41 -7.50
C MET A 123 -14.32 14.52 -6.03
N GLU A 124 -15.38 15.29 -5.75
CA GLU A 124 -15.93 15.50 -4.41
C GLU A 124 -16.57 14.23 -3.82
N GLN A 125 -17.00 13.32 -4.67
CA GLN A 125 -17.68 12.08 -4.26
C GLN A 125 -16.71 10.89 -4.14
N ARG A 126 -15.46 11.04 -4.55
CA ARG A 126 -14.48 9.94 -4.62
C ARG A 126 -14.36 9.13 -3.31
N GLY A 127 -14.44 9.79 -2.17
CA GLY A 127 -14.37 9.13 -0.86
C GLY A 127 -15.61 8.28 -0.55
N ARG A 128 -16.81 8.78 -0.88
CA ARG A 128 -18.07 8.03 -0.69
C ARG A 128 -18.16 6.86 -1.65
N ILE A 129 -17.78 7.07 -2.91
CA ILE A 129 -17.72 6.02 -3.93
C ILE A 129 -16.72 4.93 -3.50
N THR A 130 -15.54 5.29 -3.02
CA THR A 130 -14.55 4.32 -2.53
C THR A 130 -15.11 3.50 -1.37
N HIS A 131 -15.79 4.14 -0.42
CA HIS A 131 -16.39 3.44 0.72
C HIS A 131 -17.46 2.45 0.28
N GLU A 132 -18.41 2.88 -0.57
CA GLU A 132 -19.47 2.03 -1.14
C GLU A 132 -18.88 0.83 -1.91
N TYR A 133 -17.84 1.09 -2.74
CA TYR A 133 -17.22 0.05 -3.55
C TYR A 133 -16.47 -0.97 -2.72
N LEU A 134 -15.82 -0.58 -1.62
CA LEU A 134 -15.18 -1.53 -0.70
C LEU A 134 -16.21 -2.48 -0.08
N GLY A 135 -17.34 -1.94 0.41
CA GLY A 135 -18.43 -2.78 0.93
C GLY A 135 -19.01 -3.72 -0.12
N LEU A 136 -19.15 -3.26 -1.38
CA LEU A 136 -19.60 -4.09 -2.49
C LEU A 136 -18.55 -5.17 -2.83
N LEU A 137 -17.27 -4.83 -2.90
CA LEU A 137 -16.20 -5.80 -3.15
C LEU A 137 -16.17 -6.90 -2.09
N GLN A 138 -16.29 -6.55 -0.80
CA GLN A 138 -16.35 -7.53 0.29
C GLN A 138 -17.47 -8.55 0.07
N ARG A 139 -18.65 -8.09 -0.33
CA ARG A 139 -19.79 -8.96 -0.64
C ARG A 139 -19.56 -9.80 -1.89
N LEU A 140 -19.03 -9.22 -2.96
CA LEU A 140 -18.72 -9.94 -4.20
C LEU A 140 -17.67 -11.04 -3.97
N PHE A 141 -16.73 -10.84 -3.06
CA PHE A 141 -15.70 -11.84 -2.74
C PHE A 141 -16.25 -13.02 -1.93
N THR A 142 -17.34 -12.82 -1.17
CA THR A 142 -17.82 -13.82 -0.20
C THR A 142 -19.19 -14.39 -0.52
N GLU A 143 -20.03 -13.65 -1.25
CA GLU A 143 -21.43 -14.01 -1.52
C GLU A 143 -21.64 -14.37 -3.00
N SER A 144 -22.74 -15.06 -3.29
CA SER A 144 -23.29 -15.29 -4.63
C SER A 144 -24.56 -14.48 -4.84
N ALA A 145 -24.91 -14.21 -6.10
CA ALA A 145 -26.10 -13.47 -6.49
C ALA A 145 -26.24 -12.11 -5.77
N VAL A 146 -25.12 -11.39 -5.61
CA VAL A 146 -25.08 -10.08 -4.93
C VAL A 146 -25.97 -9.09 -5.67
N THR A 147 -26.96 -8.55 -4.97
CA THR A 147 -27.75 -7.40 -5.42
C THR A 147 -27.35 -6.18 -4.59
N HIS A 148 -27.02 -5.10 -5.27
CA HIS A 148 -26.61 -3.82 -4.68
C HIS A 148 -27.41 -2.68 -5.33
N ASP A 149 -28.05 -1.87 -4.53
CA ASP A 149 -28.82 -0.69 -4.95
C ASP A 149 -28.28 0.54 -4.20
N GLY A 150 -27.00 0.85 -4.47
CA GLY A 150 -26.30 1.96 -3.85
C GLY A 150 -26.50 3.28 -4.62
N PRO A 151 -26.09 4.40 -4.01
CA PRO A 151 -26.18 5.73 -4.62
C PRO A 151 -25.24 5.92 -5.81
N HIS A 152 -24.14 5.18 -5.89
CA HIS A 152 -23.11 5.36 -6.94
C HIS A 152 -23.01 4.15 -7.87
N PHE A 153 -23.51 2.99 -7.45
CA PHE A 153 -23.48 1.78 -8.27
C PHE A 153 -24.70 0.89 -8.02
N LYS A 154 -25.14 0.22 -9.09
CA LYS A 154 -26.24 -0.75 -9.02
C LYS A 154 -25.80 -2.06 -9.67
N ALA A 155 -26.12 -3.17 -9.00
CA ALA A 155 -25.90 -4.53 -9.49
C ALA A 155 -27.07 -5.43 -9.11
N LYS A 156 -27.42 -6.39 -9.95
CA LYS A 156 -28.54 -7.32 -9.70
C LYS A 156 -28.07 -8.76 -9.89
N ALA A 157 -28.13 -9.54 -8.82
CA ALA A 157 -27.83 -10.96 -8.78
C ALA A 157 -26.48 -11.32 -9.41
N VAL A 158 -25.41 -10.54 -9.10
CA VAL A 158 -24.07 -10.73 -9.65
C VAL A 158 -23.32 -11.79 -8.83
N THR A 159 -22.72 -12.73 -9.51
CA THR A 159 -21.75 -13.68 -8.95
C THR A 159 -20.45 -13.55 -9.73
N ILE A 160 -19.32 -13.37 -9.04
CA ILE A 160 -17.99 -13.45 -9.65
C ILE A 160 -17.37 -14.81 -9.34
N GLU A 161 -16.63 -15.36 -10.30
CA GLU A 161 -15.81 -16.56 -10.15
C GLU A 161 -14.48 -16.39 -10.92
N PRO A 162 -13.35 -16.92 -10.38
CA PRO A 162 -13.24 -17.61 -9.11
C PRO A 162 -13.48 -16.65 -7.93
N LYS A 163 -13.84 -17.20 -6.78
CA LYS A 163 -13.77 -16.45 -5.51
C LYS A 163 -12.31 -16.31 -5.09
N PRO A 164 -11.96 -15.28 -4.27
CA PRO A 164 -10.66 -15.23 -3.61
C PRO A 164 -10.33 -16.52 -2.85
N VAL A 165 -9.04 -16.85 -2.79
CA VAL A 165 -8.55 -18.06 -2.11
C VAL A 165 -8.74 -17.96 -0.60
N ARG A 166 -8.60 -16.74 -0.05
CA ARG A 166 -8.75 -16.52 1.40
C ARG A 166 -10.21 -16.57 1.82
N PRO A 167 -10.55 -17.33 2.88
CA PRO A 167 -11.82 -17.16 3.55
C PRO A 167 -12.00 -15.70 4.01
N GLY A 168 -13.14 -15.09 3.66
CA GLY A 168 -13.38 -13.68 3.98
C GLY A 168 -12.93 -12.67 2.91
N GLY A 169 -12.28 -13.15 1.84
CA GLY A 169 -11.92 -12.30 0.69
C GLY A 169 -10.53 -11.68 0.77
N ILE A 170 -10.28 -10.72 -0.11
CA ILE A 170 -9.00 -10.00 -0.22
C ILE A 170 -8.93 -8.95 0.89
N PRO A 171 -7.83 -8.88 1.68
CA PRO A 171 -7.67 -7.87 2.71
C PRO A 171 -7.48 -6.47 2.09
N PHE A 172 -8.13 -5.47 2.69
CA PHE A 172 -8.01 -4.07 2.29
C PHE A 172 -7.04 -3.33 3.21
N TRP A 173 -6.02 -2.71 2.63
CA TRP A 173 -5.13 -1.78 3.33
C TRP A 173 -5.49 -0.35 2.94
N VAL A 174 -6.03 0.40 3.88
CA VAL A 174 -6.67 1.69 3.58
C VAL A 174 -5.69 2.83 3.81
N GLY A 175 -5.43 3.59 2.74
CA GLY A 175 -4.58 4.79 2.78
C GLY A 175 -5.35 6.06 3.15
N GLY A 176 -4.58 7.11 3.43
CA GLY A 176 -5.07 8.45 3.74
C GLY A 176 -4.94 8.82 5.22
N ARG A 177 -5.00 10.15 5.50
CA ARG A 177 -4.74 10.75 6.81
C ARG A 177 -5.94 11.50 7.39
N THR A 178 -7.07 11.49 6.68
CA THR A 178 -8.28 12.18 7.12
C THR A 178 -9.13 11.30 8.03
N GLU A 179 -9.97 11.90 8.86
CA GLU A 179 -10.94 11.19 9.68
C GLU A 179 -11.77 10.19 8.86
N ALA A 180 -12.23 10.59 7.66
CA ALA A 180 -12.98 9.71 6.76
C ALA A 180 -12.18 8.48 6.30
N SER A 181 -10.84 8.60 6.17
CA SER A 181 -9.97 7.46 5.87
C SER A 181 -9.76 6.55 7.08
N LEU A 182 -9.62 7.11 8.27
CA LEU A 182 -9.53 6.34 9.52
C LEU A 182 -10.82 5.55 9.77
N ARG A 183 -11.99 6.17 9.63
CA ARG A 183 -13.28 5.46 9.76
C ARG A 183 -13.41 4.33 8.75
N ARG A 184 -13.02 4.56 7.49
CA ARG A 184 -13.03 3.52 6.44
C ARG A 184 -12.09 2.36 6.78
N ALA A 185 -10.88 2.65 7.28
CA ALA A 185 -9.95 1.64 7.73
C ALA A 185 -10.50 0.85 8.93
N ALA A 186 -11.11 1.54 9.88
CA ALA A 186 -11.74 0.94 11.05
C ALA A 186 -12.90 0.01 10.69
N GLU A 187 -13.74 0.39 9.74
CA GLU A 187 -14.95 -0.37 9.36
C GLU A 187 -14.63 -1.54 8.41
N LEU A 188 -13.77 -1.32 7.41
CA LEU A 188 -13.59 -2.21 6.27
C LEU A 188 -12.15 -2.70 6.07
N GLY A 189 -11.16 -2.04 6.69
CA GLY A 189 -9.74 -2.34 6.48
C GLY A 189 -9.25 -3.55 7.30
N ALA A 190 -8.18 -4.17 6.82
CA ALA A 190 -7.30 -5.05 7.58
C ALA A 190 -6.06 -4.28 8.08
N ALA A 191 -5.72 -3.17 7.42
CA ALA A 191 -4.65 -2.27 7.82
C ALA A 191 -4.97 -0.82 7.47
N TRP A 192 -4.29 0.11 8.18
CA TRP A 192 -4.20 1.51 7.82
C TRP A 192 -2.79 1.82 7.32
N ILE A 193 -2.68 2.39 6.11
CA ILE A 193 -1.41 2.66 5.43
C ILE A 193 -1.36 4.11 4.91
N PRO A 194 -1.17 5.10 5.79
CA PRO A 194 -0.95 6.48 5.38
C PRO A 194 0.42 6.68 4.72
N ALA A 195 0.57 7.77 3.96
CA ALA A 195 1.83 8.28 3.46
C ALA A 195 2.08 9.69 3.99
N LEU A 196 3.35 10.14 3.98
CA LEU A 196 3.74 11.49 4.39
C LEU A 196 3.21 11.85 5.78
N ILE A 197 3.51 11.05 6.76
CA ILE A 197 3.09 11.19 8.15
C ILE A 197 4.30 11.06 9.08
N THR A 198 4.34 11.83 10.15
CA THR A 198 5.36 11.68 11.20
C THR A 198 5.02 10.52 12.13
N PRO A 199 5.98 9.98 12.91
CA PRO A 199 5.68 8.98 13.96
C PRO A 199 4.62 9.47 14.95
N ASP A 200 4.70 10.72 15.42
CA ASP A 200 3.76 11.30 16.38
C ASP A 200 2.33 11.40 15.80
N ASP A 201 2.21 11.91 14.57
CA ASP A 201 0.91 11.96 13.88
C ASP A 201 0.36 10.56 13.59
N PHE A 202 1.23 9.59 13.31
CA PHE A 202 0.81 8.20 13.15
C PHE A 202 0.27 7.65 14.46
N GLN A 203 0.96 7.82 15.57
CA GLN A 203 0.53 7.36 16.90
C GLN A 203 -0.85 7.95 17.28
N GLN A 204 -1.05 9.24 17.03
CA GLN A 204 -2.34 9.90 17.27
C GLN A 204 -3.44 9.28 16.39
N GLY A 205 -3.19 9.15 15.09
CA GLY A 205 -4.14 8.54 14.15
C GLY A 205 -4.42 7.07 14.45
N TRP A 206 -3.42 6.32 14.92
CA TRP A 206 -3.55 4.92 15.32
C TRP A 206 -4.45 4.74 16.54
N SER A 207 -4.29 5.61 17.57
CA SER A 207 -5.19 5.63 18.72
C SER A 207 -6.64 5.92 18.32
N GLN A 208 -6.84 6.93 17.47
CA GLN A 208 -8.17 7.30 16.97
C GLN A 208 -8.80 6.18 16.10
N LEU A 209 -7.98 5.48 15.30
CA LEU A 209 -8.42 4.32 14.53
C LEU A 209 -8.95 3.21 15.44
N GLY A 210 -8.27 2.94 16.56
CA GLY A 210 -8.69 1.96 17.57
C GLY A 210 -10.07 2.30 18.18
N GLU A 211 -10.31 3.57 18.48
CA GLU A 211 -11.62 4.06 18.95
C GLU A 211 -12.72 3.82 17.90
N TYR A 212 -12.46 4.15 16.64
CA TYR A 212 -13.43 3.92 15.55
C TYR A 212 -13.67 2.44 15.28
N ALA A 213 -12.65 1.58 15.37
CA ALA A 213 -12.81 0.14 15.22
C ALA A 213 -13.69 -0.43 16.34
N SER A 214 -13.44 -0.05 17.59
CA SER A 214 -14.28 -0.44 18.73
C SER A 214 -15.73 0.01 18.57
N ALA A 215 -15.94 1.26 18.15
CA ALA A 215 -17.28 1.79 17.86
C ALA A 215 -17.99 1.07 16.72
N ALA A 216 -17.24 0.52 15.75
CA ALA A 216 -17.74 -0.31 14.66
C ALA A 216 -17.92 -1.79 15.07
N GLY A 217 -17.69 -2.16 16.33
CA GLY A 217 -17.80 -3.52 16.85
C GLY A 217 -16.67 -4.45 16.40
N ARG A 218 -15.52 -3.88 16.01
CA ARG A 218 -14.32 -4.65 15.61
C ARG A 218 -13.24 -4.57 16.70
N ASP A 219 -12.48 -5.63 16.83
CA ASP A 219 -11.30 -5.66 17.68
C ASP A 219 -10.18 -4.81 17.06
N PRO A 220 -9.72 -3.73 17.73
CA PRO A 220 -8.60 -2.93 17.25
C PRO A 220 -7.31 -3.74 17.04
N ALA A 221 -7.08 -4.80 17.83
CA ALA A 221 -5.92 -5.67 17.68
C ALA A 221 -5.92 -6.49 16.38
N SER A 222 -7.07 -6.57 15.69
CA SER A 222 -7.16 -7.20 14.36
C SER A 222 -6.61 -6.32 13.23
N LEU A 223 -6.28 -5.06 13.50
CA LEU A 223 -5.78 -4.12 12.52
C LEU A 223 -4.25 -4.08 12.49
N THR A 224 -3.69 -3.86 11.32
CA THR A 224 -2.25 -3.66 11.14
C THR A 224 -1.93 -2.18 10.89
N GLY A 225 -1.00 -1.62 11.66
CA GLY A 225 -0.42 -0.31 11.40
C GLY A 225 0.65 -0.43 10.31
N ALA A 226 0.49 0.29 9.21
CA ALA A 226 1.47 0.33 8.12
C ALA A 226 1.70 1.77 7.66
N ILE A 227 2.84 2.02 6.99
CA ILE A 227 3.11 3.31 6.34
C ILE A 227 3.64 3.09 4.92
N HIS A 228 3.41 4.09 4.06
CA HIS A 228 4.07 4.20 2.76
C HIS A 228 5.03 5.38 2.80
N VAL A 229 6.31 5.14 2.50
CA VAL A 229 7.37 6.14 2.58
C VAL A 229 8.14 6.25 1.28
N PHE A 230 8.54 7.48 0.94
CA PHE A 230 9.56 7.76 -0.06
C PHE A 230 10.92 7.56 0.57
N ALA A 231 11.84 6.90 -0.12
CA ALA A 231 13.08 6.50 0.51
C ALA A 231 14.28 6.52 -0.44
N SER A 232 15.44 6.76 0.12
CA SER A 232 16.74 6.55 -0.55
C SER A 232 17.77 6.11 0.46
N ILE A 233 18.57 5.11 0.11
CA ILE A 233 19.66 4.58 0.92
C ILE A 233 20.99 4.92 0.26
N GLY A 234 22.04 5.13 1.06
CA GLY A 234 23.37 5.44 0.55
C GLY A 234 24.44 5.38 1.63
N PRO A 235 25.69 5.66 1.28
CA PRO A 235 26.83 5.65 2.22
C PRO A 235 26.79 6.79 3.24
N SER A 236 25.96 7.83 3.02
CA SER A 236 25.70 8.92 3.97
C SER A 236 24.32 9.52 3.71
N TYR A 237 23.83 10.31 4.67
CA TYR A 237 22.58 11.07 4.51
C TYR A 237 22.62 11.99 3.28
N GLU A 238 23.73 12.71 3.05
CA GLU A 238 23.89 13.64 1.95
C GLU A 238 23.83 12.92 0.59
N ALA A 239 24.47 11.75 0.49
CA ALA A 239 24.45 10.93 -0.73
C ALA A 239 23.02 10.45 -1.02
N ALA A 240 22.32 9.89 -0.05
CA ALA A 240 20.94 9.44 -0.18
C ALA A 240 19.98 10.61 -0.48
N ALA A 241 20.11 11.71 0.24
CA ALA A 241 19.27 12.90 0.03
C ALA A 241 19.47 13.50 -1.37
N SER A 242 20.67 13.47 -1.93
CA SER A 242 20.94 13.98 -3.27
C SER A 242 20.18 13.23 -4.38
N VAL A 243 19.86 11.95 -4.14
CA VAL A 243 19.08 11.11 -5.06
C VAL A 243 17.58 11.39 -4.92
N LEU A 244 17.08 11.53 -3.68
CA LEU A 244 15.66 11.68 -3.40
C LEU A 244 15.15 13.10 -3.64
N THR A 245 15.95 14.13 -3.33
CA THR A 245 15.56 15.54 -3.39
C THR A 245 14.92 15.95 -4.72
N PRO A 246 15.54 15.70 -5.90
CA PRO A 246 14.97 16.14 -7.18
C PRO A 246 13.59 15.55 -7.46
N ALA A 247 13.39 14.29 -7.06
CA ALA A 247 12.13 13.60 -7.26
C ALA A 247 11.00 14.16 -6.37
N ILE A 248 11.29 14.37 -5.09
CA ILE A 248 10.31 14.93 -4.15
C ILE A 248 9.92 16.35 -4.53
N GLU A 249 10.89 17.19 -4.89
CA GLU A 249 10.62 18.56 -5.31
C GLU A 249 9.82 18.63 -6.63
N ALA A 250 10.07 17.72 -7.56
CA ALA A 250 9.29 17.62 -8.79
C ALA A 250 7.85 17.13 -8.54
N ILE A 251 7.64 16.19 -7.62
CA ILE A 251 6.31 15.65 -7.31
C ILE A 251 5.44 16.66 -6.56
N PHE A 252 6.02 17.31 -5.54
CA PHE A 252 5.24 18.13 -4.60
C PHE A 252 5.37 19.64 -4.85
N HIS A 253 6.22 20.08 -5.78
CA HIS A 253 6.47 21.49 -6.11
C HIS A 253 6.86 22.33 -4.87
N ALA A 254 7.61 21.73 -3.94
CA ALA A 254 8.04 22.37 -2.70
C ALA A 254 9.43 21.83 -2.26
N PRO A 255 10.19 22.61 -1.47
CA PRO A 255 11.54 22.22 -1.02
C PRO A 255 11.54 20.88 -0.27
N PHE A 256 12.52 20.03 -0.57
CA PHE A 256 12.69 18.72 0.08
C PHE A 256 12.75 18.82 1.61
N ALA A 257 13.30 19.89 2.16
CA ALA A 257 13.40 20.11 3.61
C ALA A 257 12.04 19.96 4.35
N HIS A 258 10.92 20.25 3.68
CA HIS A 258 9.58 20.07 4.26
C HIS A 258 9.16 18.58 4.35
N PHE A 259 9.74 17.74 3.51
CA PHE A 259 9.41 16.32 3.40
C PHE A 259 10.46 15.40 4.02
N ALA A 260 11.67 15.89 4.23
CA ALA A 260 12.78 15.10 4.75
C ALA A 260 12.42 14.32 6.05
N PRO A 261 11.69 14.90 7.03
CA PRO A 261 11.26 14.17 8.22
C PRO A 261 10.22 13.06 7.96
N LEU A 262 9.63 13.02 6.76
CA LEU A 262 8.57 12.09 6.33
C LEU A 262 9.10 11.00 5.39
N CYS A 263 10.41 11.01 5.12
CA CYS A 263 11.09 10.10 4.21
C CYS A 263 12.10 9.24 4.96
N LEU A 264 12.42 8.06 4.45
CA LEU A 264 13.57 7.28 4.93
C LEU A 264 14.81 7.65 4.10
N VAL A 265 15.77 8.29 4.73
CA VAL A 265 16.97 8.80 4.04
C VAL A 265 18.20 8.55 4.89
N GLY A 266 19.26 8.05 4.26
CA GLY A 266 20.55 7.87 4.90
C GLY A 266 21.15 6.49 4.73
N THR A 267 21.97 6.08 5.69
CA THR A 267 22.60 4.76 5.75
C THR A 267 21.61 3.67 6.24
N ALA A 268 22.02 2.42 6.21
CA ALA A 268 21.24 1.32 6.81
C ALA A 268 20.99 1.55 8.32
N GLU A 269 21.95 2.13 9.04
CA GLU A 269 21.81 2.50 10.45
C GLU A 269 20.72 3.57 10.64
N ASP A 270 20.76 4.63 9.84
CA ASP A 270 19.76 5.70 9.88
C ASP A 270 18.35 5.17 9.60
N TRP A 271 18.21 4.23 8.65
CA TRP A 271 16.92 3.60 8.34
C TRP A 271 16.40 2.77 9.51
N VAL A 272 17.24 1.96 10.14
CA VAL A 272 16.84 1.15 11.30
C VAL A 272 16.40 2.04 12.45
N GLU A 273 17.06 3.18 12.69
CA GLU A 273 16.66 4.14 13.72
C GLU A 273 15.34 4.82 13.36
N GLN A 274 15.20 5.33 12.11
CA GLN A 274 13.98 5.99 11.64
C GLN A 274 12.76 5.06 11.68
N ILE A 275 12.91 3.81 11.20
CA ILE A 275 11.85 2.79 11.26
C ILE A 275 11.53 2.43 12.71
N GLY A 276 12.53 2.38 13.59
CA GLY A 276 12.32 2.14 15.02
C GLY A 276 11.37 3.15 15.67
N ARG A 277 11.47 4.43 15.34
CA ARG A 277 10.53 5.47 15.82
C ARG A 277 9.09 5.22 15.35
N TYR A 278 8.91 4.76 14.11
CA TYR A 278 7.59 4.37 13.62
C TYR A 278 7.07 3.09 14.31
N ALA A 279 7.95 2.14 14.62
CA ALA A 279 7.59 0.93 15.36
C ALA A 279 7.05 1.25 16.76
N GLU A 280 7.70 2.18 17.47
CA GLU A 280 7.23 2.72 18.77
C GLU A 280 5.87 3.40 18.66
N ALA A 281 5.57 4.04 17.53
CA ALA A 281 4.28 4.65 17.24
C ALA A 281 3.18 3.64 16.85
N GLY A 282 3.50 2.35 16.70
CA GLY A 282 2.53 1.29 16.37
C GLY A 282 2.61 0.75 14.94
N VAL A 283 3.58 1.17 14.14
CA VAL A 283 3.80 0.62 12.78
C VAL A 283 4.38 -0.79 12.87
N ARG A 284 3.86 -1.69 12.05
CA ARG A 284 4.32 -3.07 11.89
C ARG A 284 4.71 -3.43 10.46
N HIS A 285 4.42 -2.53 9.52
CA HIS A 285 4.82 -2.72 8.12
C HIS A 285 5.17 -1.39 7.46
N VAL A 286 6.26 -1.36 6.70
CA VAL A 286 6.72 -0.18 5.96
C VAL A 286 6.82 -0.50 4.47
N ASN A 287 5.99 0.13 3.65
CA ASN A 287 6.11 0.12 2.20
C ASN A 287 7.10 1.18 1.75
N VAL A 288 8.19 0.75 1.15
CA VAL A 288 9.30 1.61 0.72
C VAL A 288 9.20 1.86 -0.78
N LEU A 289 8.94 3.10 -1.20
CA LEU A 289 9.12 3.55 -2.59
C LEU A 289 10.55 4.08 -2.74
N LEU A 290 11.41 3.24 -3.28
CA LEU A 290 12.85 3.48 -3.34
C LEU A 290 13.24 4.33 -4.55
N TYR A 291 13.91 5.44 -4.30
CA TYR A 291 14.59 6.26 -5.30
C TYR A 291 16.08 5.96 -5.28
N THR A 292 16.59 5.49 -6.40
CA THR A 292 17.95 4.94 -6.48
C THR A 292 18.46 4.93 -7.92
N HIS A 293 19.78 4.87 -8.07
CA HIS A 293 20.46 4.62 -9.34
C HIS A 293 20.72 3.12 -9.59
N ASP A 294 20.74 2.31 -8.52
CA ASP A 294 20.91 0.85 -8.60
C ASP A 294 19.81 0.12 -7.81
N LEU A 295 18.66 -0.04 -8.44
CA LEU A 295 17.51 -0.67 -7.79
C LEU A 295 17.82 -2.07 -7.23
N ILE A 296 18.54 -2.88 -7.99
CA ILE A 296 18.80 -4.28 -7.61
C ILE A 296 19.81 -4.34 -6.46
N GLY A 297 20.92 -3.60 -6.56
CA GLY A 297 21.93 -3.55 -5.50
C GLY A 297 21.38 -2.98 -4.20
N ASP A 298 20.59 -1.92 -4.27
CA ASP A 298 20.02 -1.32 -3.05
C ASP A 298 18.92 -2.20 -2.41
N VAL A 299 18.12 -2.91 -3.20
CA VAL A 299 17.16 -3.88 -2.65
C VAL A 299 17.90 -5.03 -1.94
N GLN A 300 19.00 -5.55 -2.50
CA GLN A 300 19.85 -6.53 -1.83
C GLN A 300 20.44 -5.96 -0.53
N HIS A 301 21.05 -4.78 -0.60
CA HIS A 301 21.64 -4.12 0.56
C HIS A 301 20.62 -3.87 1.70
N ILE A 302 19.42 -3.40 1.38
CA ILE A 302 18.35 -3.22 2.37
C ILE A 302 17.93 -4.56 2.98
N GLY A 303 17.78 -5.60 2.16
CA GLY A 303 17.41 -6.93 2.61
C GLY A 303 18.45 -7.55 3.55
N ASP A 304 19.73 -7.36 3.26
CA ASP A 304 20.82 -7.94 4.03
C ASP A 304 21.15 -7.13 5.30
N GLU A 305 21.09 -5.79 5.25
CA GLU A 305 21.58 -4.92 6.31
C GLU A 305 20.48 -4.28 7.17
N VAL A 306 19.27 -4.11 6.64
CA VAL A 306 18.16 -3.45 7.36
C VAL A 306 17.15 -4.47 7.87
N VAL A 307 16.62 -5.35 7.00
CA VAL A 307 15.52 -6.26 7.36
C VAL A 307 15.82 -7.12 8.59
N PRO A 308 16.98 -7.80 8.74
CA PRO A 308 17.25 -8.65 9.90
C PRO A 308 17.30 -7.88 11.22
N ARG A 309 17.65 -6.59 11.16
CA ARG A 309 17.73 -5.72 12.34
C ARG A 309 16.38 -5.19 12.81
N LEU A 310 15.35 -5.29 11.96
CA LEU A 310 13.97 -4.92 12.29
C LEU A 310 13.19 -6.08 12.91
N GLU A 311 13.49 -7.32 12.51
CA GLU A 311 12.84 -8.53 13.03
C GLU A 311 13.23 -8.85 14.48
N GLY A 312 14.42 -8.44 14.94
CA GLY A 312 14.94 -8.69 16.27
C GLY A 312 14.59 -7.65 17.34
N ARG A 313 13.93 -6.53 17.00
CA ARG A 313 13.54 -5.50 17.97
C ARG A 313 12.22 -5.88 18.65
N GLN A 314 12.32 -6.44 19.87
CA GLN A 314 11.17 -6.46 20.78
C GLN A 314 10.75 -5.03 21.12
N VAL A 315 9.54 -4.67 20.80
CA VAL A 315 8.95 -3.40 21.27
C VAL A 315 8.72 -3.57 22.77
N VAL A 316 9.49 -2.85 23.57
CA VAL A 316 9.27 -2.78 25.01
C VAL A 316 7.89 -2.13 25.23
N SER A 317 6.95 -2.93 25.71
CA SER A 317 5.57 -2.56 26.05
C SER A 317 5.51 -1.63 27.25
#